data_9d9c29ba44fed0f7f053e2f03adfe25d
#
_entry.id   9d9c29ba44fed0f7f053e2f03adfe25d
#
_cell.length_a   1.000
_cell.length_b   1.000
_cell.length_c   1.000
_cell.angle_alpha   90.00
_cell.angle_beta   90.00
_cell.angle_gamma   90.00
#
_symmetry.space_group_name_H-M   'P 1'
#
loop_
_entity.id
_entity.type
_entity.pdbx_description
1 polymer ?
#
loop_
_entity_poly.entity_id
_entity_poly.type
_entity_poly.pdbx_seq_one_letter_code
_entity_poly.pdbx_strand_id
1 'polypeptide(L)'
;MSAKDQSVFAKSALMGTRSGRVILKQILLRETGYKQFDKYKRKTEQEFPEFTKRFLVSLHEKIASDANPSGTLKKFIEEIGSSEFALDEHNINDIKSRLSKPEVLSDRLGRILNSNFVKMTFPVFTALFDGASDYLKENVPTDTRNSIIDGHIIAIDLSEPMDRIIDKDEDLEYLDDYKLMSPYILEIAREKISRGGDSVLKTFEEGFKDARIGQYIDSKLKSKPESISDEGMIGCYKKYRAVMGSAGRNMALNHRPLGDIYHLGMAKAGECVGCGNEIEDAVKSGSIKIPSWPLYYSLNVGDIKKGFELTMKKSKIYSDDAKIALQMLPQGYPIMPFLEFLFVTISHYNEYWYNEMVRRNLFPFFEKNTNVLIDYQKNIKALENKDKEKRVFSGSS
;
A
#
# COMPACT_ATOMS: atom_id res chain seq x y z
N MET A 1 -6.22 24.00 37.64
CA MET A 1 -7.04 23.84 36.39
C MET A 1 -6.74 22.48 35.81
N SER A 2 -7.74 21.66 35.61
CA SER A 2 -7.60 20.34 34.98
C SER A 2 -7.25 20.49 33.49
N ALA A 3 -6.66 19.47 32.85
CA ALA A 3 -6.40 19.45 31.40
C ALA A 3 -7.68 19.71 30.59
N LYS A 4 -8.86 19.37 31.17
CA LYS A 4 -10.19 19.61 30.59
C LYS A 4 -10.56 21.11 30.62
N ASP A 5 -10.21 21.82 31.71
CA ASP A 5 -10.49 23.24 31.87
C ASP A 5 -9.58 24.10 30.97
N GLN A 6 -8.31 23.69 30.80
CA GLN A 6 -7.39 24.35 29.87
C GLN A 6 -7.86 24.22 28.41
N SER A 7 -8.44 23.07 28.04
CA SER A 7 -8.99 22.84 26.70
C SER A 7 -10.22 23.70 26.40
N VAL A 8 -11.09 23.91 27.39
CA VAL A 8 -12.30 24.77 27.26
C VAL A 8 -11.90 26.24 27.19
N PHE A 9 -10.93 26.68 27.98
CA PHE A 9 -10.44 28.06 27.97
C PHE A 9 -9.73 28.39 26.67
N ALA A 10 -8.88 27.50 26.15
CA ALA A 10 -8.23 27.65 24.86
C ALA A 10 -9.23 27.72 23.70
N LYS A 11 -10.29 26.89 23.73
CA LYS A 11 -11.39 26.93 22.74
C LYS A 11 -12.12 28.27 22.76
N SER A 12 -12.42 28.82 23.96
CA SER A 12 -13.11 30.12 24.12
C SER A 12 -12.26 31.29 23.61
N ALA A 13 -10.95 31.30 23.93
CA ALA A 13 -10.03 32.37 23.49
C ALA A 13 -9.81 32.36 21.96
N LEU A 14 -9.83 31.20 21.31
CA LEU A 14 -9.66 31.06 19.86
C LEU A 14 -10.89 31.51 19.06
N MET A 15 -12.09 31.45 19.64
CA MET A 15 -13.34 31.83 18.94
C MET A 15 -13.42 33.30 18.51
N GLY A 16 -12.70 34.19 19.19
CA GLY A 16 -12.73 35.63 18.92
C GLY A 16 -12.00 36.10 17.66
N THR A 17 -11.10 35.28 17.10
CA THR A 17 -10.29 35.65 15.94
C THR A 17 -10.61 34.81 14.69
N ARG A 18 -10.34 35.36 13.48
CA ARG A 18 -10.49 34.62 12.22
C ARG A 18 -9.54 33.38 12.19
N SER A 19 -8.30 33.56 12.60
CA SER A 19 -7.31 32.50 12.68
C SER A 19 -7.68 31.46 13.73
N GLY A 20 -8.17 31.88 14.89
CA GLY A 20 -8.65 31.01 15.95
C GLY A 20 -9.83 30.14 15.52
N ARG A 21 -10.77 30.69 14.74
CA ARG A 21 -11.90 29.90 14.19
C ARG A 21 -11.44 28.84 13.20
N VAL A 22 -10.43 29.13 12.37
CA VAL A 22 -9.85 28.13 11.45
C VAL A 22 -9.15 27.01 12.22
N ILE A 23 -8.34 27.37 13.23
CA ILE A 23 -7.65 26.37 14.08
C ILE A 23 -8.67 25.51 14.84
N LEU A 24 -9.70 26.13 15.43
CA LEU A 24 -10.77 25.41 16.12
C LEU A 24 -11.50 24.44 15.18
N LYS A 25 -11.82 24.88 13.96
CA LYS A 25 -12.43 24.01 12.94
C LYS A 25 -11.54 22.79 12.62
N GLN A 26 -10.24 23.00 12.46
CA GLN A 26 -9.29 21.89 12.23
C GLN A 26 -9.22 20.92 13.42
N ILE A 27 -9.21 21.43 14.66
CA ILE A 27 -9.22 20.59 15.86
C ILE A 27 -10.50 19.76 15.94
N LEU A 28 -11.66 20.38 15.69
CA LEU A 28 -12.96 19.70 15.71
C LEU A 28 -13.06 18.64 14.61
N LEU A 29 -12.55 18.92 13.41
CA LEU A 29 -12.51 17.94 12.32
C LEU A 29 -11.64 16.75 12.69
N ARG A 30 -10.47 16.97 13.31
CA ARG A 30 -9.59 15.88 13.78
C ARG A 30 -10.27 15.04 14.86
N GLU A 31 -10.95 15.65 15.82
CA GLU A 31 -11.67 14.92 16.87
C GLU A 31 -12.84 14.12 16.29
N THR A 32 -13.60 14.69 15.37
CA THR A 32 -14.70 14.01 14.68
C THR A 32 -14.16 12.89 13.77
N GLY A 33 -13.08 13.14 13.04
CA GLY A 33 -12.42 12.15 12.20
C GLY A 33 -11.89 10.96 13.00
N TYR A 34 -11.27 11.21 14.15
CA TYR A 34 -10.84 10.14 15.05
C TYR A 34 -12.03 9.30 15.56
N LYS A 35 -13.13 9.94 15.95
CA LYS A 35 -14.34 9.22 16.38
C LYS A 35 -14.93 8.36 15.28
N GLN A 36 -14.94 8.86 14.04
CA GLN A 36 -15.37 8.07 12.88
C GLN A 36 -14.41 6.91 12.61
N PHE A 37 -13.10 7.15 12.66
CA PHE A 37 -12.10 6.09 12.50
C PHE A 37 -12.25 5.00 13.57
N ASP A 38 -12.37 5.37 14.85
CA ASP A 38 -12.56 4.43 15.95
C ASP A 38 -13.86 3.63 15.79
N LYS A 39 -14.95 4.27 15.32
CA LYS A 39 -16.20 3.58 14.99
C LYS A 39 -16.00 2.50 13.92
N TYR A 40 -15.34 2.84 12.80
CA TYR A 40 -15.11 1.88 11.72
C TYR A 40 -14.09 0.80 12.12
N LYS A 41 -13.07 1.16 12.87
CA LYS A 41 -12.12 0.20 13.43
C LYS A 41 -12.82 -0.84 14.30
N ARG A 42 -13.63 -0.42 15.26
CA ARG A 42 -14.39 -1.35 16.12
C ARG A 42 -15.37 -2.20 15.34
N LYS A 43 -16.05 -1.62 14.34
CA LYS A 43 -16.96 -2.36 13.46
C LYS A 43 -16.20 -3.49 12.75
N THR A 44 -15.08 -3.18 12.13
CA THR A 44 -14.28 -4.17 11.39
C THR A 44 -13.59 -5.18 12.32
N GLU A 45 -13.17 -4.79 13.52
CA GLU A 45 -12.66 -5.72 14.54
C GLU A 45 -13.72 -6.76 14.95
N GLN A 46 -15.00 -6.38 14.98
CA GLN A 46 -16.12 -7.30 15.23
C GLN A 46 -16.43 -8.19 14.02
N GLU A 47 -16.30 -7.67 12.80
CA GLU A 47 -16.55 -8.40 11.55
C GLU A 47 -15.40 -9.35 11.16
N PHE A 48 -14.18 -9.09 11.64
CA PHE A 48 -12.95 -9.77 11.25
C PHE A 48 -12.94 -11.30 11.49
N PRO A 49 -13.43 -11.84 12.63
CA PRO A 49 -13.49 -13.28 12.82
C PRO A 49 -14.37 -13.99 11.80
N GLU A 50 -15.54 -13.43 11.47
CA GLU A 50 -16.45 -14.00 10.47
C GLU A 50 -15.91 -13.87 9.06
N PHE A 51 -15.23 -12.75 8.75
CA PHE A 51 -14.49 -12.59 7.50
C PHE A 51 -13.41 -13.67 7.35
N THR A 52 -12.56 -13.86 8.36
CA THR A 52 -11.48 -14.86 8.35
C THR A 52 -12.04 -16.27 8.19
N LYS A 53 -13.13 -16.59 8.89
CA LYS A 53 -13.79 -17.89 8.78
C LYS A 53 -14.34 -18.16 7.38
N ARG A 54 -15.04 -17.18 6.80
CA ARG A 54 -15.57 -17.32 5.40
C ARG A 54 -14.44 -17.49 4.40
N PHE A 55 -13.35 -16.73 4.56
CA PHE A 55 -12.20 -16.83 3.67
C PHE A 55 -11.50 -18.19 3.80
N LEU A 56 -11.27 -18.66 5.03
CA LEU A 56 -10.69 -19.96 5.31
C LEU A 56 -11.49 -21.10 4.66
N VAL A 57 -12.83 -21.08 4.82
CA VAL A 57 -13.71 -22.09 4.22
C VAL A 57 -13.61 -22.07 2.69
N SER A 58 -13.72 -20.90 2.08
CA SER A 58 -13.62 -20.77 0.62
C SER A 58 -12.27 -21.26 0.07
N LEU A 59 -11.19 -20.92 0.76
CA LEU A 59 -9.84 -21.32 0.34
C LEU A 59 -9.64 -22.85 0.49
N HIS A 60 -10.09 -23.39 1.61
CA HIS A 60 -10.04 -24.84 1.85
C HIS A 60 -10.82 -25.61 0.78
N GLU A 61 -12.05 -25.20 0.48
CA GLU A 61 -12.89 -25.84 -0.55
C GLU A 61 -12.24 -25.81 -1.93
N LYS A 62 -11.66 -24.66 -2.32
CA LYS A 62 -10.99 -24.55 -3.64
C LYS A 62 -9.75 -25.45 -3.73
N ILE A 63 -8.89 -25.41 -2.71
CA ILE A 63 -7.66 -26.25 -2.69
C ILE A 63 -8.04 -27.74 -2.67
N ALA A 64 -9.00 -28.14 -1.83
CA ALA A 64 -9.38 -29.53 -1.67
C ALA A 64 -10.03 -30.10 -2.95
N SER A 65 -10.90 -29.31 -3.61
CA SER A 65 -11.66 -29.74 -4.80
C SER A 65 -10.88 -29.68 -6.10
N ASP A 66 -9.73 -28.99 -6.17
CA ASP A 66 -8.96 -28.89 -7.40
C ASP A 66 -8.32 -30.24 -7.76
N ALA A 67 -8.74 -30.83 -8.88
CA ALA A 67 -8.21 -32.08 -9.40
C ALA A 67 -6.84 -31.92 -10.12
N ASN A 68 -6.47 -30.66 -10.47
CA ASN A 68 -5.24 -30.39 -11.23
C ASN A 68 -4.49 -29.15 -10.68
N PRO A 69 -3.97 -29.21 -9.45
CA PRO A 69 -3.28 -28.08 -8.84
C PRO A 69 -2.03 -27.62 -9.61
N SER A 70 -1.34 -28.51 -10.28
CA SER A 70 -0.22 -28.17 -11.17
C SER A 70 -0.65 -27.31 -12.34
N GLY A 71 -1.78 -27.63 -12.96
CA GLY A 71 -2.36 -26.84 -14.05
C GLY A 71 -2.87 -25.48 -13.58
N THR A 72 -3.46 -25.40 -12.39
CA THR A 72 -3.91 -24.15 -11.78
C THR A 72 -2.70 -23.24 -11.49
N LEU A 73 -1.64 -23.76 -10.88
CA LEU A 73 -0.42 -23.01 -10.62
C LEU A 73 0.27 -22.56 -11.92
N LYS A 74 0.33 -23.40 -12.95
CA LYS A 74 0.91 -23.05 -14.24
C LYS A 74 0.18 -21.87 -14.89
N LYS A 75 -1.15 -21.88 -14.93
CA LYS A 75 -1.95 -20.77 -15.45
C LYS A 75 -1.69 -19.48 -14.67
N PHE A 76 -1.60 -19.57 -13.35
CA PHE A 76 -1.27 -18.41 -12.50
C PHE A 76 0.11 -17.84 -12.82
N ILE A 77 1.14 -18.71 -12.97
CA ILE A 77 2.50 -18.29 -13.36
C ILE A 77 2.50 -17.57 -14.70
N GLU A 78 1.79 -18.11 -15.70
CA GLU A 78 1.63 -17.49 -17.01
C GLU A 78 0.92 -16.12 -16.90
N GLU A 79 -0.13 -16.05 -16.09
CA GLU A 79 -0.86 -14.82 -15.87
C GLU A 79 -0.02 -13.74 -15.20
N ILE A 80 0.67 -14.06 -14.10
CA ILE A 80 1.49 -13.07 -13.37
C ILE A 80 2.83 -12.79 -14.04
N GLY A 81 3.29 -13.66 -14.94
CA GLY A 81 4.55 -13.52 -15.66
C GLY A 81 5.79 -13.70 -14.77
N SER A 82 5.69 -14.50 -13.69
CA SER A 82 6.81 -14.76 -12.76
C SER A 82 7.02 -16.23 -12.52
N SER A 83 8.18 -16.76 -12.93
CA SER A 83 8.59 -18.13 -12.69
C SER A 83 8.95 -18.44 -11.23
N GLU A 84 9.04 -17.42 -10.37
CA GLU A 84 9.38 -17.57 -8.96
C GLU A 84 8.32 -18.35 -8.17
N PHE A 85 7.10 -18.43 -8.72
CA PHE A 85 6.01 -19.25 -8.17
C PHE A 85 6.10 -20.73 -8.56
N ALA A 86 7.03 -21.12 -9.43
CA ALA A 86 7.18 -22.53 -9.82
C ALA A 86 7.48 -23.42 -8.61
N LEU A 87 6.85 -24.58 -8.61
CA LEU A 87 7.06 -25.67 -7.65
C LEU A 87 7.48 -26.92 -8.40
N ASP A 88 8.23 -27.79 -7.72
CA ASP A 88 8.49 -29.14 -8.20
C ASP A 88 7.16 -29.92 -8.22
N GLU A 89 6.82 -30.51 -9.37
CA GLU A 89 5.58 -31.25 -9.57
C GLU A 89 5.41 -32.39 -8.54
N HIS A 90 6.51 -33.02 -8.12
CA HIS A 90 6.46 -34.08 -7.11
C HIS A 90 6.00 -33.55 -5.74
N ASN A 91 6.27 -32.29 -5.42
CA ASN A 91 5.92 -31.67 -4.13
C ASN A 91 4.50 -31.10 -4.11
N ILE A 92 3.91 -30.78 -5.26
CA ILE A 92 2.60 -30.09 -5.32
C ILE A 92 1.50 -30.90 -4.61
N ASN A 93 1.45 -32.21 -4.80
CA ASN A 93 0.43 -33.06 -4.17
C ASN A 93 0.61 -33.13 -2.64
N ASP A 94 1.84 -33.18 -2.15
CA ASP A 94 2.15 -33.19 -0.73
C ASP A 94 1.78 -31.85 -0.09
N ILE A 95 2.10 -30.74 -0.76
CA ILE A 95 1.72 -29.38 -0.31
C ILE A 95 0.19 -29.25 -0.28
N LYS A 96 -0.50 -29.69 -1.36
CA LYS A 96 -1.96 -29.70 -1.41
C LYS A 96 -2.56 -30.52 -0.27
N SER A 97 -2.07 -31.74 -0.05
CA SER A 97 -2.52 -32.61 1.04
C SER A 97 -2.35 -31.95 2.41
N ARG A 98 -1.22 -31.26 2.62
CA ARG A 98 -0.95 -30.50 3.84
C ARG A 98 -1.90 -29.31 4.00
N LEU A 99 -2.11 -28.50 2.94
CA LEU A 99 -3.00 -27.35 2.94
C LEU A 99 -4.49 -27.71 3.02
N SER A 100 -4.85 -28.95 2.67
CA SER A 100 -6.20 -29.47 2.85
C SER A 100 -6.57 -29.76 4.31
N LYS A 101 -5.61 -29.56 5.25
CA LYS A 101 -5.86 -29.63 6.70
C LYS A 101 -6.25 -28.25 7.20
N PRO A 102 -7.47 -28.05 7.74
CA PRO A 102 -7.96 -26.73 8.15
C PRO A 102 -7.05 -26.00 9.14
N GLU A 103 -6.42 -26.74 10.06
CA GLU A 103 -5.51 -26.17 11.06
C GLU A 103 -4.23 -25.62 10.43
N VAL A 104 -3.68 -26.28 9.42
CA VAL A 104 -2.49 -25.80 8.70
C VAL A 104 -2.84 -24.55 7.90
N LEU A 105 -3.94 -24.62 7.16
CA LEU A 105 -4.39 -23.49 6.36
C LEU A 105 -4.73 -22.26 7.23
N SER A 106 -5.35 -22.49 8.39
CA SER A 106 -5.64 -21.43 9.36
C SER A 106 -4.36 -20.77 9.90
N ASP A 107 -3.31 -21.55 10.20
CA ASP A 107 -2.02 -21.00 10.64
C ASP A 107 -1.39 -20.13 9.54
N ARG A 108 -1.37 -20.61 8.27
CA ARG A 108 -0.81 -19.85 7.14
C ARG A 108 -1.55 -18.54 6.90
N LEU A 109 -2.89 -18.57 6.88
CA LEU A 109 -3.71 -17.36 6.74
C LEU A 109 -3.56 -16.42 7.94
N GLY A 110 -3.50 -16.95 9.16
CA GLY A 110 -3.36 -16.13 10.36
C GLY A 110 -2.10 -15.29 10.38
N ARG A 111 -1.02 -15.74 9.73
CA ARG A 111 0.26 -15.01 9.63
C ARG A 111 0.15 -13.77 8.72
N ILE A 112 -0.57 -13.88 7.60
CA ILE A 112 -0.73 -12.78 6.66
C ILE A 112 -1.90 -11.86 7.02
N LEU A 113 -3.08 -12.39 7.41
CA LEU A 113 -4.25 -11.60 7.79
C LEU A 113 -4.03 -10.73 9.04
N ASN A 114 -3.07 -11.06 9.88
CA ASN A 114 -2.71 -10.26 11.05
C ASN A 114 -1.80 -9.06 10.74
N SER A 115 -1.47 -8.82 9.48
CA SER A 115 -0.64 -7.67 9.09
C SER A 115 -1.27 -6.35 9.53
N ASN A 116 -0.43 -5.39 9.90
CA ASN A 116 -0.90 -4.04 10.22
C ASN A 116 -1.57 -3.38 9.01
N PHE A 117 -1.18 -3.77 7.81
CA PHE A 117 -1.72 -3.22 6.57
C PHE A 117 -3.19 -3.64 6.39
N VAL A 118 -3.54 -4.92 6.58
CA VAL A 118 -4.92 -5.41 6.56
C VAL A 118 -5.76 -4.71 7.63
N LYS A 119 -5.26 -4.62 8.86
CA LYS A 119 -5.94 -3.96 9.98
C LYS A 119 -6.24 -2.48 9.73
N MET A 120 -5.40 -1.80 8.93
CA MET A 120 -5.60 -0.39 8.58
C MET A 120 -6.51 -0.22 7.36
N THR A 121 -6.41 -1.07 6.35
CA THR A 121 -7.17 -0.96 5.10
C THR A 121 -8.63 -1.39 5.26
N PHE A 122 -8.92 -2.36 6.10
CA PHE A 122 -10.30 -2.83 6.30
C PHE A 122 -11.24 -1.71 6.79
N PRO A 123 -10.96 -0.98 7.90
CA PRO A 123 -11.79 0.16 8.29
C PRO A 123 -11.84 1.27 7.23
N VAL A 124 -10.76 1.47 6.45
CA VAL A 124 -10.73 2.48 5.40
C VAL A 124 -11.70 2.13 4.27
N PHE A 125 -11.65 0.91 3.74
CA PHE A 125 -12.55 0.49 2.67
C PHE A 125 -14.00 0.42 3.14
N THR A 126 -14.22 -0.02 4.37
CA THR A 126 -15.55 0.00 5.00
C THR A 126 -16.11 1.42 5.07
N ALA A 127 -15.30 2.39 5.51
CA ALA A 127 -15.70 3.79 5.59
C ALA A 127 -15.97 4.40 4.21
N LEU A 128 -15.12 4.13 3.22
CA LEU A 128 -15.31 4.61 1.84
C LEU A 128 -16.62 4.07 1.25
N PHE A 129 -16.88 2.78 1.41
CA PHE A 129 -18.09 2.15 0.89
C PHE A 129 -19.35 2.71 1.56
N ASP A 130 -19.38 2.71 2.90
CA ASP A 130 -20.52 3.22 3.66
C ASP A 130 -20.74 4.71 3.37
N GLY A 131 -19.69 5.51 3.27
CA GLY A 131 -19.76 6.94 2.93
C GLY A 131 -20.32 7.20 1.53
N ALA A 132 -19.96 6.37 0.54
CA ALA A 132 -20.53 6.43 -0.80
C ALA A 132 -22.02 6.05 -0.79
N SER A 133 -22.35 4.94 -0.15
CA SER A 133 -23.73 4.45 -0.02
C SER A 133 -24.66 5.46 0.66
N ASP A 134 -24.20 6.05 1.77
CA ASP A 134 -24.93 7.09 2.50
C ASP A 134 -25.14 8.34 1.64
N TYR A 135 -24.12 8.79 0.91
CA TYR A 135 -24.19 9.97 0.05
C TYR A 135 -25.14 9.74 -1.14
N LEU A 136 -25.01 8.59 -1.81
CA LEU A 136 -25.83 8.24 -2.98
C LEU A 136 -27.24 7.79 -2.60
N LYS A 137 -27.51 7.56 -1.31
CA LYS A 137 -28.75 6.96 -0.81
C LYS A 137 -29.08 5.61 -1.46
N GLU A 138 -28.05 4.87 -1.77
CA GLU A 138 -28.16 3.54 -2.34
C GLU A 138 -28.27 2.47 -1.25
N ASN A 139 -29.29 1.64 -1.33
CA ASN A 139 -29.44 0.48 -0.44
C ASN A 139 -28.78 -0.74 -1.07
N VAL A 140 -27.49 -0.89 -0.86
CA VAL A 140 -26.73 -2.05 -1.36
C VAL A 140 -26.93 -3.24 -0.42
N PRO A 141 -27.26 -4.45 -0.93
CA PRO A 141 -27.34 -5.64 -0.11
C PRO A 141 -26.05 -5.87 0.69
N THR A 142 -26.19 -6.22 1.96
CA THR A 142 -25.06 -6.45 2.87
C THR A 142 -24.05 -7.46 2.31
N ASP A 143 -24.53 -8.52 1.66
CA ASP A 143 -23.67 -9.53 1.06
C ASP A 143 -22.83 -8.99 -0.11
N THR A 144 -23.41 -8.12 -0.95
CA THR A 144 -22.69 -7.46 -2.04
C THR A 144 -21.62 -6.51 -1.47
N ARG A 145 -22.00 -5.67 -0.50
CA ARG A 145 -21.08 -4.78 0.21
C ARG A 145 -19.90 -5.57 0.80
N ASN A 146 -20.19 -6.57 1.60
CA ASN A 146 -19.16 -7.37 2.26
C ASN A 146 -18.28 -8.09 1.24
N SER A 147 -18.87 -8.60 0.15
CA SER A 147 -18.10 -9.29 -0.89
C SER A 147 -17.08 -8.35 -1.57
N ILE A 148 -17.46 -7.13 -1.93
CA ILE A 148 -16.54 -6.17 -2.56
C ILE A 148 -15.40 -5.81 -1.59
N ILE A 149 -15.72 -5.48 -0.34
CA ILE A 149 -14.73 -5.13 0.67
C ILE A 149 -13.82 -6.32 0.96
N ASP A 150 -14.39 -7.49 1.26
CA ASP A 150 -13.64 -8.73 1.54
C ASP A 150 -12.69 -9.06 0.38
N GLY A 151 -13.17 -8.98 -0.88
CA GLY A 151 -12.35 -9.27 -2.04
C GLY A 151 -11.12 -8.38 -2.16
N HIS A 152 -11.26 -7.07 -1.90
CA HIS A 152 -10.13 -6.15 -1.89
C HIS A 152 -9.17 -6.39 -0.71
N ILE A 153 -9.69 -6.72 0.47
CA ILE A 153 -8.85 -7.09 1.63
C ILE A 153 -8.06 -8.35 1.35
N ILE A 154 -8.69 -9.38 0.76
CA ILE A 154 -8.02 -10.63 0.36
C ILE A 154 -6.92 -10.36 -0.69
N ALA A 155 -7.18 -9.51 -1.68
CA ALA A 155 -6.18 -9.15 -2.69
C ALA A 155 -4.99 -8.39 -2.11
N ILE A 156 -5.23 -7.49 -1.14
CA ILE A 156 -4.18 -6.77 -0.42
C ILE A 156 -3.36 -7.71 0.43
N ASP A 157 -4.01 -8.65 1.12
CA ASP A 157 -3.36 -9.67 1.93
C ASP A 157 -2.43 -10.54 1.09
N LEU A 158 -2.87 -10.94 -0.11
CA LEU A 158 -2.04 -11.68 -1.07
C LEU A 158 -0.80 -10.89 -1.53
N SER A 159 -0.84 -9.56 -1.51
CA SER A 159 0.25 -8.73 -2.04
C SER A 159 1.56 -8.91 -1.26
N GLU A 160 1.51 -9.14 0.06
CA GLU A 160 2.70 -9.35 0.89
C GLU A 160 3.44 -10.64 0.54
N PRO A 161 2.83 -11.83 0.57
CA PRO A 161 3.54 -13.05 0.18
C PRO A 161 3.98 -13.03 -1.28
N MET A 162 3.21 -12.42 -2.19
CA MET A 162 3.62 -12.27 -3.59
C MET A 162 4.88 -11.42 -3.74
N ASP A 163 4.96 -10.28 -3.06
CA ASP A 163 6.12 -9.38 -3.08
C ASP A 163 7.37 -10.16 -2.61
N ARG A 164 7.28 -10.88 -1.49
CA ARG A 164 8.37 -11.67 -0.92
C ARG A 164 8.80 -12.84 -1.80
N ILE A 165 7.85 -13.52 -2.47
CA ILE A 165 8.17 -14.60 -3.42
C ILE A 165 8.91 -14.04 -4.63
N ILE A 166 8.44 -12.94 -5.22
CA ILE A 166 9.05 -12.30 -6.38
C ILE A 166 10.44 -11.73 -6.03
N ASP A 167 10.60 -11.20 -4.82
CA ASP A 167 11.86 -10.64 -4.32
C ASP A 167 12.85 -11.72 -3.85
N LYS A 168 12.44 -13.01 -3.83
CA LYS A 168 13.24 -14.15 -3.37
C LYS A 168 13.71 -14.01 -1.92
N ASP A 169 12.82 -13.51 -1.06
CA ASP A 169 13.12 -13.37 0.36
C ASP A 169 13.24 -14.77 1.00
N GLU A 170 14.45 -15.13 1.41
CA GLU A 170 14.77 -16.46 1.98
C GLU A 170 14.10 -16.68 3.35
N ASP A 171 13.71 -15.61 4.04
CA ASP A 171 13.10 -15.67 5.38
C ASP A 171 11.61 -16.02 5.35
N LEU A 172 10.98 -16.17 4.16
CA LEU A 172 9.55 -16.50 4.10
C LEU A 172 9.35 -17.97 4.49
N GLU A 173 8.98 -18.15 5.75
CA GLU A 173 8.60 -19.47 6.27
C GLU A 173 7.41 -20.00 5.48
N TYR A 174 7.45 -21.29 5.10
CA TYR A 174 6.39 -21.93 4.29
C TYR A 174 6.20 -21.36 2.88
N LEU A 175 7.28 -20.93 2.24
CA LEU A 175 7.29 -20.34 0.89
C LEU A 175 6.45 -21.14 -0.12
N ASP A 176 6.62 -22.46 -0.15
CA ASP A 176 5.93 -23.32 -1.11
C ASP A 176 4.42 -23.42 -0.84
N ASP A 177 3.99 -23.33 0.43
CA ASP A 177 2.59 -23.25 0.78
C ASP A 177 1.95 -21.98 0.19
N TYR A 178 2.62 -20.82 0.34
CA TYR A 178 2.14 -19.54 -0.22
C TYR A 178 2.15 -19.54 -1.74
N LYS A 179 3.14 -20.16 -2.40
CA LYS A 179 3.14 -20.29 -3.86
C LYS A 179 1.89 -21.04 -4.34
N LEU A 180 1.56 -22.18 -3.70
CA LEU A 180 0.40 -22.96 -4.08
C LEU A 180 -0.93 -22.30 -3.69
N MET A 181 -0.98 -21.55 -2.59
CA MET A 181 -2.20 -20.83 -2.16
C MET A 181 -2.54 -19.63 -3.04
N SER A 182 -1.54 -18.95 -3.60
CA SER A 182 -1.70 -17.68 -4.31
C SER A 182 -2.74 -17.68 -5.44
N PRO A 183 -2.79 -18.67 -6.36
CA PRO A 183 -3.82 -18.71 -7.39
C PRO A 183 -5.24 -18.79 -6.83
N TYR A 184 -5.46 -19.57 -5.78
CA TYR A 184 -6.78 -19.72 -5.17
C TYR A 184 -7.22 -18.47 -4.41
N ILE A 185 -6.28 -17.79 -3.73
CA ILE A 185 -6.53 -16.52 -3.03
C ILE A 185 -6.96 -15.46 -4.04
N LEU A 186 -6.25 -15.35 -5.17
CA LEU A 186 -6.59 -14.39 -6.23
C LEU A 186 -7.95 -14.69 -6.86
N GLU A 187 -8.25 -15.97 -7.09
CA GLU A 187 -9.55 -16.39 -7.62
C GLU A 187 -10.69 -16.04 -6.67
N ILE A 188 -10.54 -16.27 -5.36
CA ILE A 188 -11.54 -15.89 -4.36
C ILE A 188 -11.73 -14.37 -4.32
N ALA A 189 -10.66 -13.60 -4.40
CA ALA A 189 -10.74 -12.14 -4.45
C ALA A 189 -11.57 -11.68 -5.67
N ARG A 190 -11.33 -12.26 -6.85
CA ARG A 190 -12.07 -11.99 -8.10
C ARG A 190 -13.54 -12.34 -7.99
N GLU A 191 -13.86 -13.52 -7.49
CA GLU A 191 -15.24 -13.96 -7.31
C GLU A 191 -16.03 -13.04 -6.37
N LYS A 192 -15.37 -12.60 -5.30
CA LYS A 192 -16.00 -11.66 -4.37
C LYS A 192 -16.20 -10.28 -5.00
N ILE A 193 -15.20 -9.75 -5.67
CA ILE A 193 -15.24 -8.43 -6.31
C ILE A 193 -16.26 -8.42 -7.47
N SER A 194 -16.38 -9.51 -8.22
CA SER A 194 -17.32 -9.62 -9.35
C SER A 194 -18.79 -9.47 -8.94
N ARG A 195 -19.14 -9.67 -7.66
CA ARG A 195 -20.47 -9.39 -7.14
C ARG A 195 -20.86 -7.91 -7.21
N GLY A 196 -19.89 -7.01 -7.37
CA GLY A 196 -20.11 -5.60 -7.67
C GLY A 196 -20.44 -5.31 -9.14
N GLY A 197 -20.36 -6.34 -10.01
CA GLY A 197 -20.60 -6.23 -11.45
C GLY A 197 -19.30 -6.10 -12.26
N ASP A 198 -19.44 -6.19 -13.59
CA ASP A 198 -18.31 -6.23 -14.53
C ASP A 198 -17.39 -5.01 -14.46
N SER A 199 -17.96 -3.83 -14.24
CA SER A 199 -17.18 -2.58 -14.12
C SER A 199 -16.26 -2.61 -12.89
N VAL A 200 -16.74 -3.14 -11.76
CA VAL A 200 -15.97 -3.26 -10.51
C VAL A 200 -14.86 -4.29 -10.69
N LEU A 201 -15.16 -5.43 -11.28
CA LEU A 201 -14.15 -6.45 -11.58
C LEU A 201 -13.09 -5.92 -12.56
N LYS A 202 -13.51 -5.25 -13.63
CA LYS A 202 -12.59 -4.66 -14.61
C LYS A 202 -11.64 -3.65 -13.96
N THR A 203 -12.14 -2.78 -13.09
CA THR A 203 -11.30 -1.84 -12.33
C THR A 203 -10.27 -2.56 -11.47
N PHE A 204 -10.65 -3.65 -10.83
CA PHE A 204 -9.73 -4.48 -10.06
C PHE A 204 -8.64 -5.10 -10.95
N GLU A 205 -9.02 -5.70 -12.08
CA GLU A 205 -8.06 -6.33 -13.01
C GLU A 205 -7.04 -5.33 -13.58
N GLU A 206 -7.50 -4.12 -13.94
CA GLU A 206 -6.62 -3.04 -14.39
C GLU A 206 -5.64 -2.64 -13.28
N GLY A 207 -6.13 -2.47 -12.04
CA GLY A 207 -5.29 -2.18 -10.86
C GLY A 207 -4.31 -3.31 -10.57
N PHE A 208 -4.73 -4.56 -10.61
CA PHE A 208 -3.87 -5.72 -10.38
C PHE A 208 -2.76 -5.81 -11.45
N LYS A 209 -3.09 -5.57 -12.71
CA LYS A 209 -2.12 -5.51 -13.81
C LYS A 209 -1.08 -4.41 -13.57
N ASP A 210 -1.51 -3.20 -13.19
CA ASP A 210 -0.62 -2.08 -12.94
C ASP A 210 0.28 -2.32 -11.72
N ALA A 211 -0.26 -2.94 -10.66
CA ALA A 211 0.52 -3.33 -9.49
C ALA A 211 1.64 -4.33 -9.85
N ARG A 212 1.34 -5.31 -10.70
CA ARG A 212 2.32 -6.28 -11.21
C ARG A 212 3.42 -5.60 -12.03
N ILE A 213 3.07 -4.64 -12.89
CA ILE A 213 4.05 -3.85 -13.65
C ILE A 213 4.97 -3.12 -12.66
N GLY A 214 4.42 -2.50 -11.61
CA GLY A 214 5.21 -1.83 -10.57
C GLY A 214 6.16 -2.79 -9.86
N GLN A 215 5.69 -3.98 -9.49
CA GLN A 215 6.52 -5.00 -8.86
C GLN A 215 7.62 -5.55 -9.78
N TYR A 216 7.33 -5.75 -11.06
CA TYR A 216 8.34 -6.14 -12.04
C TYR A 216 9.46 -5.08 -12.17
N ILE A 217 9.10 -3.80 -12.20
CA ILE A 217 10.08 -2.70 -12.25
C ILE A 217 10.91 -2.68 -10.97
N ASP A 218 10.29 -2.86 -9.81
CA ASP A 218 10.94 -2.95 -8.50
C ASP A 218 12.02 -4.04 -8.49
N SER A 219 11.66 -5.27 -8.81
CA SER A 219 12.60 -6.40 -8.89
C SER A 219 13.72 -6.18 -9.91
N LYS A 220 13.42 -5.56 -11.05
CA LYS A 220 14.43 -5.23 -12.04
C LYS A 220 15.45 -4.21 -11.52
N LEU A 221 14.99 -3.18 -10.82
CA LEU A 221 15.87 -2.17 -10.22
C LEU A 221 16.65 -2.73 -9.02
N LYS A 222 16.06 -3.67 -8.27
CA LYS A 222 16.77 -4.40 -7.20
C LYS A 222 17.98 -5.14 -7.74
N SER A 223 17.86 -5.74 -8.93
CA SER A 223 18.97 -6.47 -9.58
C SER A 223 20.00 -5.55 -10.26
N LYS A 224 19.68 -4.27 -10.51
CA LYS A 224 20.53 -3.28 -11.18
C LYS A 224 20.42 -1.91 -10.51
N PRO A 225 20.96 -1.75 -9.29
CA PRO A 225 20.83 -0.50 -8.53
C PRO A 225 21.37 0.74 -9.24
N GLU A 226 22.35 0.56 -10.13
CA GLU A 226 22.94 1.62 -10.93
C GLU A 226 21.96 2.23 -11.95
N SER A 227 20.89 1.52 -12.30
CA SER A 227 19.88 1.97 -13.26
C SER A 227 18.70 2.71 -12.61
N ILE A 228 18.75 3.01 -11.31
CA ILE A 228 17.69 3.73 -10.58
C ILE A 228 17.55 5.14 -11.14
N SER A 229 16.37 5.45 -11.69
CA SER A 229 16.01 6.75 -12.25
C SER A 229 14.69 7.25 -11.66
N ASP A 230 14.33 8.52 -11.93
CA ASP A 230 13.04 9.07 -11.49
C ASP A 230 11.87 8.30 -12.10
N GLU A 231 11.93 8.00 -13.42
CA GLU A 231 10.93 7.20 -14.13
C GLU A 231 10.83 5.78 -13.56
N GLY A 232 11.98 5.18 -13.22
CA GLY A 232 12.05 3.88 -12.58
C GLY A 232 11.36 3.89 -11.22
N MET A 233 11.65 4.88 -10.38
CA MET A 233 11.00 5.03 -9.06
C MET A 233 9.50 5.29 -9.18
N ILE A 234 9.07 6.16 -10.10
CA ILE A 234 7.64 6.37 -10.41
C ILE A 234 7.00 5.06 -10.87
N GLY A 235 7.72 4.28 -11.67
CA GLY A 235 7.29 2.95 -12.14
C GLY A 235 7.08 1.97 -11.00
N CYS A 236 8.02 1.87 -10.04
CA CYS A 236 7.87 1.02 -8.85
C CYS A 236 6.65 1.41 -8.01
N TYR A 237 6.40 2.71 -7.87
CA TYR A 237 5.28 3.22 -7.08
C TYR A 237 3.91 2.97 -7.70
N LYS A 238 3.85 2.48 -8.95
CA LYS A 238 2.59 1.99 -9.55
C LYS A 238 1.94 0.92 -8.68
N LYS A 239 2.70 0.07 -7.98
CA LYS A 239 2.13 -0.96 -7.10
C LYS A 239 1.28 -0.36 -5.98
N TYR A 240 1.76 0.64 -5.28
CA TYR A 240 1.02 1.32 -4.20
C TYR A 240 -0.17 2.09 -4.74
N ARG A 241 0.03 2.83 -5.83
CA ARG A 241 -1.00 3.62 -6.52
C ARG A 241 -2.13 2.75 -7.01
N ALA A 242 -1.82 1.65 -7.68
CA ALA A 242 -2.80 0.80 -8.34
C ALA A 242 -3.66 0.04 -7.34
N VAL A 243 -3.05 -0.57 -6.31
CA VAL A 243 -3.76 -1.33 -5.27
C VAL A 243 -4.75 -0.42 -4.53
N MET A 244 -4.28 0.71 -4.01
CA MET A 244 -5.12 1.60 -3.22
C MET A 244 -6.11 2.38 -4.09
N GLY A 245 -5.70 2.80 -5.29
CA GLY A 245 -6.55 3.55 -6.21
C GLY A 245 -7.71 2.72 -6.76
N SER A 246 -7.46 1.49 -7.21
CA SER A 246 -8.51 0.60 -7.73
C SER A 246 -9.49 0.18 -6.64
N ALA A 247 -9.00 -0.14 -5.44
CA ALA A 247 -9.84 -0.43 -4.31
C ALA A 247 -10.71 0.79 -3.93
N GLY A 248 -10.12 1.98 -3.84
CA GLY A 248 -10.87 3.22 -3.59
C GLY A 248 -11.98 3.43 -4.61
N ARG A 249 -11.68 3.32 -5.92
CA ARG A 249 -12.68 3.45 -6.99
C ARG A 249 -13.84 2.48 -6.81
N ASN A 250 -13.56 1.23 -6.48
CA ASN A 250 -14.57 0.20 -6.34
C ASN A 250 -15.49 0.40 -5.12
N MET A 251 -15.03 1.15 -4.10
CA MET A 251 -15.87 1.53 -2.96
C MET A 251 -16.95 2.57 -3.32
N ALA A 252 -16.93 3.14 -4.52
CA ALA A 252 -17.90 4.15 -4.95
C ALA A 252 -19.12 3.59 -5.71
N LEU A 253 -19.39 2.29 -5.62
CA LEU A 253 -20.63 1.65 -6.12
C LEU A 253 -20.93 1.93 -7.59
N ASN A 254 -19.95 1.87 -8.49
CA ASN A 254 -20.10 2.20 -9.91
C ASN A 254 -20.43 3.69 -10.20
N HIS A 255 -20.52 4.55 -9.19
CA HIS A 255 -20.70 5.99 -9.38
C HIS A 255 -19.39 6.63 -9.84
N ARG A 256 -19.22 6.71 -11.16
CA ARG A 256 -17.94 7.10 -11.79
C ARG A 256 -17.34 8.41 -11.25
N PRO A 257 -18.08 9.53 -11.12
CA PRO A 257 -17.49 10.78 -10.60
C PRO A 257 -16.91 10.63 -9.20
N LEU A 258 -17.61 9.94 -8.28
CA LEU A 258 -17.13 9.67 -6.93
C LEU A 258 -15.96 8.67 -6.94
N GLY A 259 -16.06 7.64 -7.78
CA GLY A 259 -15.01 6.65 -7.97
C GLY A 259 -13.69 7.26 -8.46
N ASP A 260 -13.75 8.24 -9.36
CA ASP A 260 -12.56 8.95 -9.86
C ASP A 260 -11.89 9.78 -8.75
N ILE A 261 -12.67 10.43 -7.89
CA ILE A 261 -12.16 11.17 -6.73
C ILE A 261 -11.51 10.21 -5.72
N TYR A 262 -12.18 9.12 -5.39
CA TYR A 262 -11.66 8.10 -4.50
C TYR A 262 -10.39 7.45 -5.06
N HIS A 263 -10.39 7.12 -6.37
CA HIS A 263 -9.19 6.59 -7.04
C HIS A 263 -8.00 7.54 -6.87
N LEU A 264 -8.18 8.82 -7.19
CA LEU A 264 -7.11 9.80 -7.12
C LEU A 264 -6.60 9.97 -5.68
N GLY A 265 -7.49 10.15 -4.72
CA GLY A 265 -7.14 10.34 -3.31
C GLY A 265 -6.43 9.13 -2.71
N MET A 266 -6.98 7.93 -2.93
CA MET A 266 -6.41 6.69 -2.40
C MET A 266 -5.12 6.27 -3.10
N ALA A 267 -4.98 6.51 -4.41
CA ALA A 267 -3.73 6.30 -5.12
C ALA A 267 -2.59 7.14 -4.52
N LYS A 268 -2.84 8.42 -4.23
CA LYS A 268 -1.87 9.30 -3.59
C LYS A 268 -1.60 8.93 -2.13
N ALA A 269 -2.61 8.46 -1.41
CA ALA A 269 -2.42 7.90 -0.07
C ALA A 269 -1.50 6.67 -0.10
N GLY A 270 -1.69 5.78 -1.06
CA GLY A 270 -0.82 4.62 -1.26
C GLY A 270 0.63 5.01 -1.53
N GLU A 271 0.89 5.98 -2.43
CA GLU A 271 2.22 6.52 -2.69
C GLU A 271 2.86 7.15 -1.43
N CYS A 272 2.05 7.84 -0.62
CA CYS A 272 2.50 8.43 0.65
C CYS A 272 2.88 7.35 1.67
N VAL A 273 2.07 6.28 1.79
CA VAL A 273 2.37 5.12 2.66
C VAL A 273 3.64 4.42 2.18
N GLY A 274 3.83 4.26 0.87
CA GLY A 274 5.06 3.69 0.30
C GLY A 274 6.32 4.40 0.78
N CYS A 275 6.34 5.74 0.78
CA CYS A 275 7.46 6.52 1.34
C CYS A 275 7.69 6.21 2.83
N GLY A 276 6.60 6.08 3.61
CA GLY A 276 6.68 5.75 5.04
C GLY A 276 7.25 4.36 5.29
N ASN A 277 6.81 3.37 4.52
CA ASN A 277 7.30 2.00 4.62
C ASN A 277 8.81 1.92 4.32
N GLU A 278 9.31 2.64 3.31
CA GLU A 278 10.75 2.66 3.00
C GLU A 278 11.59 3.24 4.15
N ILE A 279 11.06 4.25 4.86
CA ILE A 279 11.72 4.83 6.03
C ILE A 279 11.62 3.89 7.23
N GLU A 280 10.46 3.29 7.47
CA GLU A 280 10.23 2.28 8.52
C GLU A 280 11.17 1.09 8.34
N ASP A 281 11.24 0.54 7.12
CA ASP A 281 12.10 -0.59 6.78
C ASP A 281 13.56 -0.26 7.04
N ALA A 282 14.02 0.93 6.66
CA ALA A 282 15.39 1.36 6.95
C ALA A 282 15.67 1.42 8.46
N VAL A 283 14.72 1.92 9.27
CA VAL A 283 14.86 1.99 10.74
C VAL A 283 14.86 0.60 11.37
N LYS A 284 14.07 -0.34 10.85
CA LYS A 284 13.94 -1.70 11.39
C LYS A 284 15.08 -2.61 10.98
N SER A 285 15.44 -2.59 9.69
CA SER A 285 16.48 -3.47 9.12
C SER A 285 17.89 -2.94 9.33
N GLY A 286 18.05 -1.63 9.60
CA GLY A 286 19.36 -0.97 9.62
C GLY A 286 19.99 -0.83 8.22
N SER A 287 19.23 -0.97 7.14
CA SER A 287 19.69 -0.84 5.76
C SER A 287 18.67 -0.09 4.90
N ILE A 288 19.17 0.59 3.85
CA ILE A 288 18.29 1.27 2.89
C ILE A 288 17.84 0.25 1.83
N LYS A 289 16.53 0.12 1.64
CA LYS A 289 15.94 -0.77 0.62
C LYS A 289 16.35 -0.35 -0.79
N ILE A 290 16.55 -1.32 -1.65
CA ILE A 290 16.85 -1.15 -3.08
C ILE A 290 15.70 -1.78 -3.89
N PRO A 291 15.01 -1.02 -4.79
CA PRO A 291 15.05 0.44 -4.92
C PRO A 291 14.23 1.14 -3.83
N SER A 292 14.52 2.41 -3.58
CA SER A 292 13.72 3.26 -2.69
C SER A 292 13.96 4.75 -2.96
N TRP A 293 13.01 5.62 -2.60
CA TRP A 293 13.21 7.08 -2.71
C TRP A 293 14.38 7.57 -1.85
N PRO A 294 14.57 7.09 -0.59
CA PRO A 294 15.76 7.45 0.18
C PRO A 294 17.06 7.15 -0.57
N LEU A 295 17.18 5.97 -1.17
CA LEU A 295 18.36 5.60 -1.94
C LEU A 295 18.51 6.48 -3.19
N TYR A 296 17.47 6.62 -4.00
CA TYR A 296 17.47 7.42 -5.22
C TYR A 296 17.94 8.86 -4.95
N TYR A 297 17.37 9.53 -3.97
CA TYR A 297 17.77 10.88 -3.62
C TYR A 297 19.18 10.94 -3.03
N SER A 298 19.56 9.97 -2.19
CA SER A 298 20.91 9.91 -1.64
C SER A 298 21.97 9.79 -2.75
N LEU A 299 21.74 8.94 -3.74
CA LEU A 299 22.62 8.79 -4.90
C LEU A 299 22.72 10.07 -5.73
N ASN A 300 21.60 10.81 -5.87
CA ASN A 300 21.58 12.04 -6.66
C ASN A 300 22.31 13.21 -5.99
N VAL A 301 22.19 13.34 -4.65
CA VAL A 301 22.78 14.46 -3.92
C VAL A 301 24.10 14.10 -3.23
N GLY A 302 24.44 12.80 -3.14
CA GLY A 302 25.65 12.31 -2.49
C GLY A 302 25.64 12.46 -0.95
N ASP A 303 24.44 12.49 -0.35
CA ASP A 303 24.23 12.67 1.10
C ASP A 303 22.98 11.90 1.54
N ILE A 304 23.15 10.96 2.44
CA ILE A 304 22.08 10.06 2.89
C ILE A 304 21.02 10.80 3.70
N LYS A 305 21.43 11.64 4.63
CA LYS A 305 20.48 12.42 5.43
C LYS A 305 19.61 13.28 4.53
N LYS A 306 20.23 13.93 3.55
CA LYS A 306 19.51 14.74 2.56
C LYS A 306 18.57 13.91 1.70
N GLY A 307 18.95 12.68 1.35
CA GLY A 307 18.10 11.72 0.66
C GLY A 307 16.79 11.43 1.40
N PHE A 308 16.88 11.15 2.70
CA PHE A 308 15.71 10.96 3.55
C PHE A 308 14.86 12.24 3.71
N GLU A 309 15.50 13.42 3.86
CA GLU A 309 14.77 14.70 3.88
C GLU A 309 13.98 14.95 2.60
N LEU A 310 14.52 14.61 1.43
CA LEU A 310 13.86 14.73 0.14
C LEU A 310 12.73 13.71 0.01
N THR A 311 12.89 12.51 0.54
CA THR A 311 11.83 11.50 0.63
C THR A 311 10.65 12.01 1.48
N MET A 312 10.92 12.64 2.63
CA MET A 312 9.87 13.25 3.44
C MET A 312 9.14 14.39 2.70
N LYS A 313 9.86 15.18 1.90
CA LYS A 313 9.23 16.20 1.03
C LYS A 313 8.35 15.56 -0.05
N LYS A 314 8.81 14.47 -0.67
CA LYS A 314 8.02 13.71 -1.65
C LYS A 314 6.75 13.13 -1.04
N SER A 315 6.87 12.51 0.14
CA SER A 315 5.73 12.01 0.93
C SER A 315 4.71 13.11 1.22
N LYS A 316 5.18 14.31 1.61
CA LYS A 316 4.30 15.46 1.84
C LYS A 316 3.55 15.89 0.57
N ILE A 317 4.21 15.90 -0.59
CA ILE A 317 3.57 16.20 -1.88
C ILE A 317 2.44 15.20 -2.14
N TYR A 318 2.67 13.91 -1.98
CA TYR A 318 1.64 12.88 -2.15
C TYR A 318 0.47 13.07 -1.17
N SER A 319 0.75 13.41 0.09
CA SER A 319 -0.29 13.72 1.08
C SER A 319 -1.11 14.95 0.71
N ASP A 320 -0.47 16.00 0.21
CA ASP A 320 -1.15 17.23 -0.20
C ASP A 320 -1.99 17.00 -1.48
N ASP A 321 -1.48 16.24 -2.46
CA ASP A 321 -2.24 15.81 -3.64
C ASP A 321 -3.50 15.00 -3.25
N ALA A 322 -3.37 14.08 -2.28
CA ALA A 322 -4.50 13.33 -1.76
C ALA A 322 -5.57 14.23 -1.14
N LYS A 323 -5.15 15.24 -0.36
CA LYS A 323 -6.07 16.23 0.24
C LYS A 323 -6.76 17.09 -0.82
N ILE A 324 -6.04 17.50 -1.88
CA ILE A 324 -6.61 18.22 -3.02
C ILE A 324 -7.71 17.38 -3.69
N ALA A 325 -7.47 16.08 -3.91
CA ALA A 325 -8.50 15.20 -4.45
C ALA A 325 -9.76 15.18 -3.58
N LEU A 326 -9.61 15.15 -2.24
CA LEU A 326 -10.76 15.18 -1.33
C LEU A 326 -11.57 16.48 -1.39
N GLN A 327 -10.95 17.61 -1.74
CA GLN A 327 -11.66 18.88 -1.89
C GLN A 327 -12.65 18.86 -3.06
N MET A 328 -12.54 17.88 -3.96
CA MET A 328 -13.50 17.62 -5.03
C MET A 328 -14.77 16.88 -4.56
N LEU A 329 -14.76 16.33 -3.35
CA LEU A 329 -15.95 15.71 -2.77
C LEU A 329 -17.01 16.78 -2.47
N PRO A 330 -18.30 16.42 -2.61
CA PRO A 330 -19.40 17.35 -2.33
C PRO A 330 -19.35 17.93 -0.92
N GLN A 331 -19.83 19.16 -0.76
CA GLN A 331 -19.92 19.79 0.55
C GLN A 331 -20.80 18.94 1.49
N GLY A 332 -20.33 18.70 2.70
CA GLY A 332 -21.04 17.88 3.69
C GLY A 332 -20.94 16.37 3.44
N TYR A 333 -19.95 15.93 2.66
CA TYR A 333 -19.74 14.51 2.42
C TYR A 333 -19.59 13.72 3.74
N PRO A 334 -20.32 12.59 3.91
CA PRO A 334 -20.52 11.98 5.25
C PRO A 334 -19.23 11.59 5.98
N ILE A 335 -18.21 11.12 5.24
CA ILE A 335 -16.94 10.67 5.82
C ILE A 335 -15.78 11.66 5.61
N MET A 336 -16.04 12.91 5.25
CA MET A 336 -14.98 13.90 5.06
C MET A 336 -14.06 14.03 6.28
N PRO A 337 -14.57 14.10 7.53
CA PRO A 337 -13.70 14.19 8.70
C PRO A 337 -12.81 12.94 8.89
N PHE A 338 -13.32 11.76 8.53
CA PHE A 338 -12.55 10.52 8.53
C PHE A 338 -11.39 10.57 7.54
N LEU A 339 -11.66 11.00 6.31
CA LEU A 339 -10.64 11.09 5.25
C LEU A 339 -9.56 12.12 5.60
N GLU A 340 -9.92 13.29 6.10
CA GLU A 340 -8.96 14.30 6.59
C GLU A 340 -8.09 13.72 7.72
N PHE A 341 -8.70 12.99 8.66
CA PHE A 341 -7.98 12.32 9.74
C PHE A 341 -7.02 11.24 9.22
N LEU A 342 -7.45 10.43 8.26
CA LEU A 342 -6.63 9.38 7.64
C LEU A 342 -5.34 9.96 7.04
N PHE A 343 -5.45 11.01 6.22
CA PHE A 343 -4.28 11.61 5.58
C PHE A 343 -3.33 12.31 6.55
N VAL A 344 -3.88 12.92 7.60
CA VAL A 344 -3.06 13.46 8.70
C VAL A 344 -2.33 12.33 9.41
N THR A 345 -3.00 11.20 9.66
CA THR A 345 -2.42 10.03 10.33
C THR A 345 -1.28 9.43 9.51
N ILE A 346 -1.47 9.26 8.19
CA ILE A 346 -0.40 8.77 7.30
C ILE A 346 0.81 9.71 7.32
N SER A 347 0.60 11.03 7.27
CA SER A 347 1.71 12.00 7.36
C SER A 347 2.46 11.90 8.69
N HIS A 348 1.74 11.79 9.82
CA HIS A 348 2.36 11.63 11.14
C HIS A 348 3.08 10.30 11.31
N TYR A 349 2.59 9.23 10.69
CA TYR A 349 3.28 7.94 10.67
C TYR A 349 4.66 8.07 9.98
N ASN A 350 4.74 8.74 8.83
CA ASN A 350 5.98 8.96 8.12
C ASN A 350 6.95 9.86 8.93
N GLU A 351 6.42 10.92 9.55
CA GLU A 351 7.18 11.80 10.45
C GLU A 351 7.71 11.04 11.67
N TYR A 352 6.93 10.14 12.25
CA TYR A 352 7.35 9.33 13.39
C TYR A 352 8.58 8.48 13.06
N TRP A 353 8.56 7.75 11.94
CA TRP A 353 9.70 6.90 11.56
C TRP A 353 10.94 7.72 11.18
N TYR A 354 10.76 8.85 10.50
CA TYR A 354 11.85 9.76 10.23
C TYR A 354 12.48 10.31 11.54
N ASN A 355 11.66 10.74 12.50
CA ASN A 355 12.13 11.23 13.79
C ASN A 355 12.81 10.13 14.61
N GLU A 356 12.33 8.88 14.55
CA GLU A 356 13.00 7.73 15.17
C GLU A 356 14.40 7.50 14.59
N MET A 357 14.55 7.62 13.28
CA MET A 357 15.85 7.52 12.61
C MET A 357 16.81 8.62 13.07
N VAL A 358 16.33 9.86 13.14
CA VAL A 358 17.11 11.01 13.66
C VAL A 358 17.49 10.79 15.14
N ARG A 359 16.52 10.40 15.97
CA ARG A 359 16.72 10.15 17.42
C ARG A 359 17.75 9.05 17.69
N ARG A 360 17.74 7.99 16.88
CA ARG A 360 18.68 6.86 16.99
C ARG A 360 20.02 7.13 16.30
N ASN A 361 20.16 8.28 15.64
CA ASN A 361 21.35 8.66 14.87
C ASN A 361 21.79 7.57 13.87
N LEU A 362 20.86 7.10 13.04
CA LEU A 362 21.10 5.97 12.12
C LEU A 362 21.84 6.37 10.83
N PHE A 363 21.92 7.66 10.48
CA PHE A 363 22.56 8.13 9.24
C PHE A 363 24.00 7.67 9.05
N PRO A 364 24.90 7.78 10.06
CA PRO A 364 26.27 7.31 9.91
C PRO A 364 26.37 5.80 9.66
N PHE A 365 25.40 5.03 10.16
CA PHE A 365 25.33 3.59 9.92
C PHE A 365 24.97 3.29 8.48
N PHE A 366 23.99 3.98 7.93
CA PHE A 366 23.60 3.85 6.53
C PHE A 366 24.72 4.28 5.59
N GLU A 367 25.43 5.37 5.89
CA GLU A 367 26.59 5.84 5.12
C GLU A 367 27.62 4.74 4.93
N LYS A 368 27.95 4.03 6.01
CA LYS A 368 28.92 2.93 5.96
C LYS A 368 28.50 1.81 5.00
N ASN A 369 27.20 1.53 4.90
CA ASN A 369 26.65 0.44 4.09
C ASN A 369 26.32 0.86 2.64
N THR A 370 26.22 2.16 2.36
CA THR A 370 25.72 2.68 1.07
C THR A 370 26.78 3.47 0.29
N ASN A 371 27.91 3.86 0.91
CA ASN A 371 28.96 4.67 0.29
C ASN A 371 29.51 4.06 -1.00
N VAL A 372 29.62 2.74 -1.08
CA VAL A 372 30.09 2.04 -2.30
C VAL A 372 29.18 2.36 -3.50
N LEU A 373 27.86 2.39 -3.30
CA LEU A 373 26.90 2.74 -4.35
C LEU A 373 26.94 4.22 -4.70
N ILE A 374 27.10 5.10 -3.71
CA ILE A 374 27.22 6.56 -3.91
C ILE A 374 28.48 6.89 -4.68
N ASP A 375 29.60 6.30 -4.34
CA ASP A 375 30.88 6.54 -5.02
C ASP A 375 30.86 5.98 -6.44
N TYR A 376 30.24 4.84 -6.65
CA TYR A 376 30.05 4.26 -7.97
C TYR A 376 29.23 5.17 -8.87
N GLN A 377 28.10 5.70 -8.41
CA GLN A 377 27.25 6.64 -9.13
C GLN A 377 27.94 7.97 -9.44
N LYS A 378 28.74 8.49 -8.51
CA LYS A 378 29.56 9.69 -8.74
C LYS A 378 30.56 9.48 -9.87
N ASN A 379 31.20 8.30 -9.91
CA ASN A 379 32.16 7.96 -10.95
C ASN A 379 31.49 7.82 -12.33
N ILE A 380 30.29 7.20 -12.43
CA ILE A 380 29.54 7.12 -13.68
C ILE A 380 29.14 8.50 -14.17
N LYS A 381 28.58 9.36 -13.32
CA LYS A 381 28.19 10.73 -13.71
C LYS A 381 29.38 11.56 -14.17
N ALA A 382 30.56 11.38 -13.55
CA ALA A 382 31.77 12.05 -13.97
C ALA A 382 32.25 11.58 -15.37
N LEU A 383 32.10 10.29 -15.69
CA LEU A 383 32.40 9.74 -17.01
C LEU A 383 31.41 10.23 -18.08
N GLU A 384 30.13 10.23 -17.79
CA GLU A 384 29.09 10.73 -18.71
C GLU A 384 29.27 12.22 -19.02
N ASN A 385 29.64 13.03 -18.04
CA ASN A 385 29.91 14.45 -18.24
C ASN A 385 31.15 14.68 -19.13
N LYS A 386 32.22 13.89 -18.90
CA LYS A 386 33.41 13.94 -19.78
C LYS A 386 33.09 13.55 -21.22
N ASP A 387 32.21 12.59 -21.44
CA ASP A 387 31.79 12.19 -22.79
C ASP A 387 30.87 13.23 -23.44
N LYS A 388 30.02 13.91 -22.68
CA LYS A 388 29.22 15.05 -23.18
C LYS A 388 30.13 16.24 -23.59
N GLU A 389 31.11 16.57 -22.76
CA GLU A 389 32.09 17.61 -23.06
C GLU A 389 32.87 17.29 -24.35
N LYS A 390 33.35 16.04 -24.51
CA LYS A 390 34.03 15.61 -25.73
C LYS A 390 33.17 15.73 -26.99
N ARG A 391 31.86 15.38 -26.89
CA ARG A 391 30.92 15.50 -28.04
C ARG A 391 30.63 16.96 -28.41
N VAL A 392 30.60 17.87 -27.44
CA VAL A 392 30.42 19.31 -27.70
C VAL A 392 31.65 19.87 -28.41
N PHE A 393 32.87 19.45 -28.06
CA PHE A 393 34.11 19.91 -28.70
C PHE A 393 34.39 19.25 -30.04
N SER A 394 33.85 18.04 -30.32
CA SER A 394 34.04 17.36 -31.63
C SER A 394 32.98 17.71 -32.66
N GLY A 395 31.90 18.43 -32.31
CA GLY A 395 30.84 18.88 -33.22
C GLY A 395 31.01 20.31 -33.74
N SER A 396 32.15 20.96 -33.46
CA SER A 396 32.47 22.35 -33.86
C SER A 396 33.67 22.43 -34.81
N SER A 397 33.88 21.36 -35.61
CA SER A 397 34.87 21.36 -36.72
C SER A 397 34.21 21.12 -38.06
#